data_d0d82ddc5f4237e38eb40dc97e763cc9
#
_entry.id   d0d82ddc5f4237e38eb40dc97e763cc9
#
_cell.length_a   1.000
_cell.length_b   1.000
_cell.length_c   1.000
_cell.angle_alpha   90.00
_cell.angle_beta   90.00
_cell.angle_gamma   90.00
#
_symmetry.space_group_name_H-M   'P 1'
#
loop_
_entity.id
_entity.type
_entity.pdbx_description
1 polymer ?
#
loop_
_entity_poly.entity_id
_entity_poly.type
_entity_poly.pdbx_seq_one_letter_code
_entity_poly.pdbx_strand_id
1 'polypeptide(L)'
;MKIKIELFGAARDFANDNILELKIENQTDIKGIRENLLEWLKKEHPNNNNYSNIVKNSAFCNENNEIVHDDYLVSKEQKLCIIPPLGGG
;
A
#
# COMPACT_ATOMS: atom_id res chain seq x y z
N MET A 1 -7.32 -9.42 9.94
CA MET A 1 -7.80 -8.03 9.94
C MET A 1 -7.76 -7.46 8.53
N LYS A 2 -8.59 -6.48 8.27
CA LYS A 2 -8.67 -5.83 6.97
C LYS A 2 -8.00 -4.47 7.04
N ILE A 3 -7.10 -4.21 6.09
CA ILE A 3 -6.44 -2.91 5.99
C ILE A 3 -6.85 -2.29 4.67
N LYS A 4 -7.42 -1.11 4.72
CA LYS A 4 -7.80 -0.36 3.52
C LYS A 4 -6.63 0.53 3.12
N ILE A 5 -6.30 0.52 1.83
CA ILE A 5 -5.22 1.35 1.30
C ILE A 5 -5.85 2.34 0.33
N GLU A 6 -5.83 3.60 0.68
CA GLU A 6 -6.27 4.66 -0.23
C GLU A 6 -5.17 4.95 -1.23
N LEU A 7 -5.53 4.96 -2.52
CA LEU A 7 -4.58 5.04 -3.61
C LEU A 7 -4.50 6.47 -4.14
N PHE A 8 -3.28 6.98 -4.28
CA PHE A 8 -3.04 8.31 -4.82
C PHE A 8 -2.08 8.24 -6.01
N GLY A 9 -2.15 9.25 -6.87
CA GLY A 9 -1.23 9.38 -7.98
C GLY A 9 -1.20 8.14 -8.87
N ALA A 10 0.00 7.68 -9.19
CA ALA A 10 0.18 6.52 -10.06
C ALA A 10 -0.37 5.22 -9.47
N ALA A 11 -0.57 5.16 -8.14
CA ALA A 11 -1.13 3.97 -7.51
C ALA A 11 -2.63 3.80 -7.79
N ARG A 12 -3.31 4.82 -8.27
CA ARG A 12 -4.74 4.74 -8.60
C ARG A 12 -5.04 3.67 -9.65
N ASP A 13 -4.07 3.32 -10.46
CA ASP A 13 -4.27 2.32 -11.50
C ASP A 13 -4.28 0.88 -10.94
N PHE A 14 -3.95 0.68 -9.67
CA PHE A 14 -3.89 -0.65 -9.08
C PHE A 14 -5.25 -1.32 -9.00
N ALA A 15 -6.30 -0.54 -8.79
CA ALA A 15 -7.66 -1.07 -8.61
C ALA A 15 -8.67 -0.13 -9.25
N ASN A 16 -9.90 -0.62 -9.44
CA ASN A 16 -10.97 0.17 -10.03
C ASN A 16 -11.45 1.29 -9.12
N ASP A 17 -11.39 1.06 -7.82
CA ASP A 17 -11.76 2.07 -6.83
C ASP A 17 -10.50 2.75 -6.29
N ASN A 18 -10.68 3.90 -5.65
CA ASN A 18 -9.57 4.62 -5.02
C ASN A 18 -9.06 3.94 -3.75
N ILE A 19 -9.72 2.89 -3.30
CA ILE A 19 -9.35 2.16 -2.09
C ILE A 19 -9.30 0.69 -2.44
N LEU A 20 -8.21 0.02 -2.06
CA LEU A 20 -8.15 -1.43 -2.11
C LEU A 20 -8.06 -1.98 -0.68
N GLU A 21 -8.42 -3.24 -0.53
CA GLU A 21 -8.47 -3.87 0.77
C GLU A 21 -7.51 -5.05 0.81
N LEU A 22 -6.64 -5.05 1.82
CA LEU A 22 -5.73 -6.17 2.07
C LEU A 22 -6.22 -6.96 3.29
N LYS A 23 -6.17 -8.26 3.20
CA LYS A 23 -6.44 -9.14 4.34
C LYS A 23 -5.12 -9.54 4.97
N ILE A 24 -4.94 -9.17 6.22
CA ILE A 24 -3.72 -9.42 6.97
C ILE A 24 -4.08 -10.34 8.14
N GLU A 25 -3.37 -11.45 8.29
CA GLU A 25 -3.71 -12.42 9.33
C GLU A 25 -3.36 -11.95 10.73
N ASN A 26 -2.20 -11.32 10.88
CA ASN A 26 -1.69 -10.90 12.18
C ASN A 26 -1.30 -9.43 12.13
N GLN A 27 -1.07 -8.83 13.30
CA GLN A 27 -0.52 -7.49 13.31
C GLN A 27 0.83 -7.49 12.57
N THR A 28 1.15 -6.37 11.97
CA THR A 28 2.35 -6.22 11.17
C THR A 28 2.82 -4.76 11.24
N ASP A 29 3.88 -4.44 10.53
CA ASP A 29 4.33 -3.06 10.37
C ASP A 29 4.12 -2.61 8.91
N ILE A 30 4.50 -1.38 8.61
CA ILE A 30 4.37 -0.84 7.24
C ILE A 30 5.19 -1.67 6.25
N LYS A 31 6.36 -2.16 6.67
CA LYS A 31 7.14 -3.04 5.81
C LYS A 31 6.32 -4.28 5.41
N GLY A 32 5.62 -4.89 6.37
CA GLY A 32 4.75 -6.02 6.10
C GLY A 32 3.56 -5.66 5.20
N ILE A 33 2.98 -4.47 5.39
CA ILE A 33 1.92 -3.98 4.51
C ILE A 33 2.44 -3.83 3.08
N ARG A 34 3.62 -3.24 2.91
CA ARG A 34 4.24 -3.09 1.60
C ARG A 34 4.46 -4.45 0.94
N GLU A 35 4.95 -5.43 1.68
CA GLU A 35 5.15 -6.78 1.16
C GLU A 35 3.84 -7.44 0.77
N ASN A 36 2.80 -7.30 1.57
CA ASN A 36 1.47 -7.82 1.25
C ASN A 36 0.89 -7.17 -0.01
N LEU A 37 1.08 -5.86 -0.16
CA LEU A 37 0.62 -5.17 -1.36
C LEU A 37 1.37 -5.65 -2.60
N LEU A 38 2.67 -5.89 -2.49
CA LEU A 38 3.46 -6.45 -3.59
C LEU A 38 2.94 -7.84 -4.00
N GLU A 39 2.60 -8.69 -3.03
CA GLU A 39 2.02 -9.99 -3.31
C GLU A 39 0.65 -9.86 -4.00
N TRP A 40 -0.17 -8.93 -3.53
CA TRP A 40 -1.47 -8.67 -4.13
C TRP A 40 -1.31 -8.25 -5.60
N LEU A 41 -0.33 -7.37 -5.89
CA LEU A 41 -0.07 -6.92 -7.25
C LEU A 41 0.40 -8.05 -8.15
N LYS A 42 1.18 -8.97 -7.64
CA LYS A 42 1.63 -10.13 -8.43
C LYS A 42 0.46 -11.01 -8.87
N LYS A 43 -0.58 -11.10 -8.04
CA LYS A 43 -1.78 -11.88 -8.37
C LYS A 43 -2.69 -11.14 -9.34
N GLU A 44 -2.90 -9.84 -9.11
CA GLU A 44 -3.87 -9.06 -9.89
C GLU A 44 -3.28 -8.46 -11.16
N HIS A 45 -1.98 -8.19 -11.16
CA HIS A 45 -1.28 -7.58 -12.30
C HIS A 45 0.06 -8.27 -12.52
N PRO A 46 0.06 -9.55 -12.90
CA PRO A 46 1.29 -10.36 -12.88
C PRO A 46 2.38 -9.91 -13.86
N ASN A 47 2.00 -9.16 -14.89
CA ASN A 47 2.95 -8.72 -15.91
C ASN A 47 3.35 -7.25 -15.77
N ASN A 48 3.00 -6.61 -14.66
CA ASN A 48 3.24 -5.18 -14.51
C ASN A 48 4.30 -4.89 -13.44
N ASN A 49 5.55 -4.94 -13.86
CA ASN A 49 6.67 -4.65 -12.96
C ASN A 49 6.72 -3.19 -12.52
N ASN A 50 6.12 -2.28 -13.30
CA ASN A 50 6.08 -0.87 -12.95
C ASN A 50 5.29 -0.64 -11.66
N TYR A 51 4.19 -1.36 -11.49
CA TYR A 51 3.39 -1.24 -10.26
C TYR A 51 4.19 -1.66 -9.03
N SER A 52 4.97 -2.73 -9.14
CA SER A 52 5.84 -3.15 -8.04
C SER A 52 6.87 -2.08 -7.68
N ASN A 53 7.46 -1.44 -8.68
CA ASN A 53 8.42 -0.36 -8.45
C ASN A 53 7.76 0.84 -7.78
N ILE A 54 6.53 1.16 -8.15
CA ILE A 54 5.77 2.24 -7.50
C ILE A 54 5.63 1.95 -6.00
N VAL A 55 5.20 0.74 -5.64
CA VAL A 55 5.04 0.38 -4.22
C VAL A 55 6.36 0.44 -3.47
N LYS A 56 7.43 -0.07 -4.06
CA LYS A 56 8.74 -0.08 -3.41
C LYS A 56 9.25 1.31 -3.07
N ASN A 57 8.86 2.31 -3.87
CA ASN A 57 9.36 3.67 -3.73
C ASN A 57 8.33 4.63 -3.11
N SER A 58 7.17 4.14 -2.74
CA SER A 58 6.10 4.97 -2.19
C SER A 58 6.25 5.16 -0.69
N ALA A 59 5.76 6.29 -0.19
CA ALA A 59 5.57 6.51 1.23
C ALA A 59 4.18 6.01 1.63
N PHE A 60 4.00 5.73 2.92
CA PHE A 60 2.69 5.43 3.49
C PHE A 60 2.33 6.46 4.54
N CYS A 61 1.03 6.72 4.67
CA CYS A 61 0.49 7.57 5.72
C CYS A 61 -0.45 6.76 6.60
N ASN A 62 -0.51 7.11 7.87
CA ASN A 62 -1.46 6.51 8.82
C ASN A 62 -2.85 7.15 8.66
N GLU A 63 -3.80 6.73 9.49
CA GLU A 63 -5.16 7.24 9.40
C GLU A 63 -5.30 8.72 9.77
N ASN A 64 -4.27 9.33 10.33
CA ASN A 64 -4.21 10.76 10.62
C ASN A 64 -3.48 11.55 9.54
N ASN A 65 -3.21 10.92 8.40
CA ASN A 65 -2.49 11.52 7.27
C ASN A 65 -1.04 11.91 7.58
N GLU A 66 -0.44 11.23 8.54
CA GLU A 66 0.97 11.44 8.87
C GLU A 66 1.81 10.39 8.14
N ILE A 67 2.92 10.81 7.52
CA ILE A 67 3.85 9.89 6.89
C ILE A 67 4.50 9.03 7.97
N VAL A 68 4.51 7.72 7.75
CA VAL A 68 5.06 6.76 8.70
C VAL A 68 6.16 5.94 8.06
N HIS A 69 7.11 5.50 8.88
CA HIS A 69 8.24 4.68 8.42
C HIS A 69 7.87 3.21 8.40
N ASP A 70 8.74 2.40 7.84
CA ASP A 70 8.50 0.97 7.64
C ASP A 70 8.33 0.20 8.96
N ASP A 71 8.82 0.72 10.06
CA ASP A 71 8.68 0.09 11.37
C ASP A 71 7.42 0.51 12.15
N TYR A 72 6.59 1.36 11.56
CA TYR A 72 5.32 1.76 12.18
C TYR A 72 4.39 0.57 12.31
N LEU A 73 3.92 0.31 13.54
CA LEU A 73 3.11 -0.88 13.85
C LEU A 73 1.66 -0.68 13.40
N VAL A 74 1.15 -1.69 12.70
CA VAL A 74 -0.25 -1.76 12.27
C VAL A 74 -0.89 -2.92 13.02
N SER A 75 -1.60 -2.61 14.10
CA SER A 75 -2.11 -3.63 15.01
C SER A 75 -3.63 -3.79 14.99
N LYS A 76 -4.32 -2.94 14.24
CA LYS A 76 -5.79 -2.99 14.16
C LYS A 76 -6.24 -2.58 12.76
N GLU A 77 -7.49 -2.88 12.46
CA GLU A 77 -8.10 -2.46 11.20
C GLU A 77 -8.11 -0.95 11.10
N GLN A 78 -7.66 -0.43 9.96
CA GLN A 78 -7.53 0.99 9.73
C GLN A 78 -7.37 1.27 8.25
N LYS A 79 -7.45 2.55 7.89
CA LYS A 79 -7.17 3.01 6.54
C LYS A 79 -5.78 3.64 6.51
N LEU A 80 -4.96 3.19 5.59
CA LEU A 80 -3.67 3.77 5.28
C LEU A 80 -3.75 4.44 3.92
N CYS A 81 -2.78 5.30 3.61
CA CYS A 81 -2.65 5.89 2.29
C CYS A 81 -1.31 5.50 1.70
N ILE A 82 -1.26 5.26 0.39
CA ILE A 82 0.01 5.09 -0.31
C ILE A 82 0.26 6.31 -1.18
N ILE A 83 1.43 6.91 -1.04
CA ILE A 83 1.81 8.14 -1.72
C ILE A 83 3.01 7.83 -2.61
N PRO A 84 2.80 7.65 -3.93
CA PRO A 84 3.92 7.44 -4.84
C PRO A 84 4.82 8.67 -4.93
N PRO A 85 6.09 8.49 -5.31
CA PRO A 85 6.96 9.64 -5.51
C PRO A 85 6.50 10.48 -6.69
N LEU A 86 6.72 11.78 -6.59
CA LEU A 86 6.42 12.70 -7.69
C LEU A 86 7.40 12.45 -8.84
N GLY A 87 6.91 12.65 -10.05
CA GLY A 87 7.77 12.53 -11.23
C GLY A 87 7.93 11.13 -11.75
N GLY A 88 7.08 10.26 -11.32
CA GLY A 88 6.95 8.98 -11.98
C GLY A 88 7.92 7.92 -11.55
N GLY A 89 8.34 7.95 -10.44
CA GLY A 89 9.03 6.81 -9.85
C GLY A 89 9.67 5.82 -10.78
#